data_6edaa02f3be07fe767b2d8df176ed8d3
#
_entry.id   6edaa02f3be07fe767b2d8df176ed8d3
#
_cell.length_a   1.000
_cell.length_b   1.000
_cell.length_c   1.000
_cell.angle_alpha   90.00
_cell.angle_beta   90.00
_cell.angle_gamma   90.00
#
_symmetry.space_group_name_H-M   'P 1'
#
loop_
_entity.id
_entity.type
_entity.pdbx_description
1 polymer ?
#
loop_
_entity_poly.entity_id
_entity_poly.type
_entity_poly.pdbx_seq_one_letter_code
_entity_poly.pdbx_strand_id
1 'polypeptide(L)'
;MADDGRAKEPQEQETPGEGHNKPKYIWPRWMHKRTFVRALEGTYSNLQQGLLDQPRVFHSTDYEWEGGPQSYGKPMINPMRTEVAQSIETHFHVFGPKGHNKKHGHMNSAVFYVLEGHGHDIHDGERYDYEAGDCLLVPNGVVHQHFNDSDDEQMLVLIMKAKPLFLFMHMLFQKSATMPPDEPVPGHEDFAPPSDL
;
A
#
# COMPACT_ATOMS: atom_id res chain seq x y z
N MET A 1 15.86 6.87 53.29
CA MET A 1 15.27 6.73 51.92
C MET A 1 16.34 6.09 51.08
N ALA A 2 16.18 4.83 50.77
CA ALA A 2 17.16 4.08 49.99
C ALA A 2 16.94 4.39 48.49
N ASP A 3 18.03 4.79 47.85
CA ASP A 3 18.14 4.93 46.40
C ASP A 3 17.87 3.53 45.79
N ASP A 4 16.86 3.38 44.96
CA ASP A 4 16.41 2.09 44.49
C ASP A 4 17.24 1.51 43.32
N GLY A 5 18.38 2.14 43.04
CA GLY A 5 19.40 1.56 42.13
C GLY A 5 18.94 1.20 40.71
N ARG A 6 17.78 1.66 40.28
CA ARG A 6 17.33 1.45 38.90
C ARG A 6 18.19 2.26 37.96
N ALA A 7 18.93 1.56 37.11
CA ALA A 7 19.61 2.17 36.00
C ALA A 7 18.60 2.99 35.18
N LYS A 8 18.83 4.30 35.06
CA LYS A 8 18.07 5.15 34.17
C LYS A 8 18.20 4.57 32.77
N GLU A 9 17.07 4.27 32.13
CA GLU A 9 17.06 3.91 30.72
C GLU A 9 17.86 4.97 29.93
N PRO A 10 18.72 4.55 29.00
CA PRO A 10 19.45 5.51 28.18
C PRO A 10 18.42 6.40 27.46
N GLN A 11 18.55 7.70 27.67
CA GLN A 11 17.78 8.66 26.85
C GLN A 11 18.21 8.46 25.41
N GLU A 12 17.25 8.10 24.55
CA GLU A 12 17.47 8.06 23.11
C GLU A 12 17.98 9.44 22.67
N GLN A 13 19.25 9.50 22.32
CA GLN A 13 19.79 10.66 21.62
C GLN A 13 19.15 10.66 20.23
N GLU A 14 18.28 11.63 19.98
CA GLU A 14 17.86 11.95 18.62
C GLU A 14 19.13 12.24 17.80
N THR A 15 19.38 11.40 16.82
CA THR A 15 20.48 11.62 15.88
C THR A 15 20.15 12.85 15.04
N PRO A 16 20.92 13.96 15.15
CA PRO A 16 20.67 15.14 14.34
C PRO A 16 20.99 14.81 12.88
N GLY A 17 20.02 14.97 11.98
CA GLY A 17 20.30 15.00 10.55
C GLY A 17 19.52 14.06 9.66
N GLU A 18 18.61 13.27 10.19
CA GLU A 18 17.70 12.53 9.29
C GLU A 18 16.54 13.45 8.91
N GLY A 19 16.67 14.00 7.71
CA GLY A 19 15.78 14.96 7.11
C GLY A 19 14.33 14.52 7.02
N HIS A 20 13.49 15.47 6.77
CA HIS A 20 12.05 15.61 6.77
C HIS A 20 11.20 14.54 6.03
N ASN A 21 11.76 13.40 5.65
CA ASN A 21 11.12 12.31 4.94
C ASN A 21 11.00 11.00 5.74
N LYS A 22 11.04 11.07 7.07
CA LYS A 22 10.63 9.88 7.84
C LYS A 22 9.14 9.70 7.62
N PRO A 23 8.74 8.58 7.03
CA PRO A 23 7.34 8.27 6.92
C PRO A 23 6.75 8.34 8.32
N LYS A 24 5.61 9.00 8.46
CA LYS A 24 4.86 9.07 9.72
C LYS A 24 4.22 7.71 10.03
N TYR A 25 5.02 6.65 10.07
CA TYR A 25 4.51 5.33 10.42
C TYR A 25 4.50 5.16 11.92
N ILE A 26 3.50 4.56 12.40
CA ILE A 26 3.47 3.99 13.73
C ILE A 26 4.42 2.81 13.87
N TRP A 27 4.64 2.06 12.80
CA TRP A 27 5.49 0.88 12.78
C TRP A 27 6.90 1.06 13.35
N PRO A 28 7.70 2.08 12.97
CA PRO A 28 9.00 2.31 13.58
C PRO A 28 8.91 2.52 15.08
N ARG A 29 7.89 3.26 15.52
CA ARG A 29 7.63 3.52 16.92
C ARG A 29 7.33 2.24 17.71
N TRP A 30 6.58 1.34 17.13
CA TRP A 30 6.24 0.06 17.74
C TRP A 30 7.40 -0.92 17.71
N MET A 31 8.13 -0.99 16.63
CA MET A 31 9.30 -1.86 16.49
C MET A 31 10.40 -1.49 17.47
N HIS A 32 10.70 -0.21 17.66
CA HIS A 32 11.73 0.25 18.58
C HIS A 32 11.37 0.01 20.06
N LYS A 33 10.09 -0.05 20.39
CA LYS A 33 9.61 -0.26 21.76
C LYS A 33 9.21 -1.70 22.07
N ARG A 34 9.22 -2.58 21.09
CA ARG A 34 8.90 -3.98 21.30
C ARG A 34 10.09 -4.73 21.85
N THR A 35 9.98 -5.15 23.09
CA THR A 35 10.82 -6.19 23.65
C THR A 35 9.95 -7.43 23.90
N PHE A 36 10.54 -8.61 23.82
CA PHE A 36 9.88 -9.86 24.18
C PHE A 36 9.33 -9.81 25.60
N VAL A 37 10.05 -9.20 26.50
CA VAL A 37 9.67 -9.02 27.90
C VAL A 37 8.41 -8.18 28.05
N ARG A 38 8.30 -7.08 27.31
CA ARG A 38 7.07 -6.23 27.32
C ARG A 38 5.86 -6.99 26.81
N ALA A 39 6.03 -7.87 25.85
CA ALA A 39 4.95 -8.73 25.37
C ALA A 39 4.46 -9.68 26.47
N LEU A 40 5.36 -10.23 27.26
CA LEU A 40 5.04 -11.11 28.39
C LEU A 40 4.39 -10.36 29.56
N GLU A 41 4.69 -9.10 29.74
CA GLU A 41 4.15 -8.25 30.83
C GLU A 41 2.78 -7.64 30.53
N GLY A 42 2.07 -8.11 29.50
CA GLY A 42 0.71 -7.68 29.20
C GLY A 42 0.59 -6.34 28.45
N THR A 43 1.67 -5.78 27.93
CA THR A 43 1.66 -4.58 27.10
C THR A 43 0.85 -4.75 25.80
N TYR A 44 0.52 -5.97 25.43
CA TYR A 44 -0.34 -6.27 24.30
C TYR A 44 -1.75 -5.70 24.44
N SER A 45 -2.31 -5.65 25.66
CA SER A 45 -3.66 -5.13 25.88
C SER A 45 -3.77 -3.65 25.49
N ASN A 46 -2.77 -2.83 25.84
CA ASN A 46 -2.75 -1.41 25.48
C ASN A 46 -2.57 -1.19 23.98
N LEU A 47 -1.73 -2.01 23.33
CA LEU A 47 -1.56 -1.97 21.89
C LEU A 47 -2.82 -2.42 21.15
N GLN A 48 -3.46 -3.48 21.64
CA GLN A 48 -4.71 -3.98 21.08
C GLN A 48 -5.82 -2.96 21.25
N GLN A 49 -5.93 -2.30 22.42
CA GLN A 49 -6.93 -1.26 22.64
C GLN A 49 -6.73 -0.09 21.67
N GLY A 50 -5.52 0.39 21.49
CA GLY A 50 -5.20 1.44 20.53
C GLY A 50 -5.60 1.08 19.08
N LEU A 51 -5.54 -0.21 18.71
CA LEU A 51 -6.03 -0.67 17.42
C LEU A 51 -7.55 -0.75 17.36
N LEU A 52 -8.21 -1.13 18.45
CA LEU A 52 -9.67 -1.21 18.54
C LEU A 52 -10.32 0.17 18.51
N ASP A 53 -9.61 1.20 18.99
CA ASP A 53 -10.07 2.59 19.02
C ASP A 53 -9.96 3.30 17.65
N GLN A 54 -9.30 2.67 16.67
CA GLN A 54 -9.16 3.25 15.33
C GLN A 54 -10.50 3.28 14.56
N PRO A 55 -10.66 4.21 13.61
CA PRO A 55 -11.83 4.23 12.73
C PRO A 55 -12.04 2.89 12.04
N ARG A 56 -13.30 2.55 11.79
CA ARG A 56 -13.68 1.36 10.99
C ARG A 56 -14.06 1.72 9.57
N VAL A 57 -14.34 2.99 9.32
CA VAL A 57 -14.72 3.51 8.01
C VAL A 57 -13.67 4.54 7.60
N PHE A 58 -13.20 4.40 6.39
CA PHE A 58 -12.26 5.31 5.75
C PHE A 58 -12.95 5.86 4.51
N HIS A 59 -13.24 7.16 4.50
CA HIS A 59 -13.93 7.80 3.38
C HIS A 59 -12.94 8.11 2.27
N SER A 60 -13.28 7.77 1.04
CA SER A 60 -12.41 8.00 -0.13
C SER A 60 -12.07 9.48 -0.33
N THR A 61 -12.98 10.37 0.07
CA THR A 61 -12.80 11.83 0.01
C THR A 61 -11.71 12.37 0.94
N ASP A 62 -11.28 11.59 1.93
CA ASP A 62 -10.20 11.97 2.86
C ASP A 62 -8.80 11.67 2.31
N TYR A 63 -8.72 11.08 1.12
CA TYR A 63 -7.47 10.62 0.51
C TYR A 63 -7.30 11.19 -0.90
N GLU A 64 -6.07 11.56 -1.21
CA GLU A 64 -5.71 12.08 -2.51
C GLU A 64 -5.25 10.97 -3.47
N TRP A 65 -5.46 11.20 -4.75
CA TRP A 65 -4.88 10.39 -5.80
C TRP A 65 -3.38 10.69 -5.96
N GLU A 66 -2.60 9.66 -6.23
CA GLU A 66 -1.15 9.74 -6.40
C GLU A 66 -0.72 9.04 -7.68
N GLY A 67 0.34 9.56 -8.31
CA GLY A 67 0.90 9.00 -9.54
C GLY A 67 0.57 9.84 -10.76
N GLY A 68 0.27 9.21 -11.87
CA GLY A 68 0.04 9.81 -13.19
C GLY A 68 1.24 9.59 -14.12
N PRO A 69 1.13 10.03 -15.39
CA PRO A 69 -0.07 10.55 -16.04
C PRO A 69 -1.01 9.45 -16.61
N GLN A 70 -0.58 8.19 -16.69
CA GLN A 70 -1.38 7.11 -17.27
C GLN A 70 -2.20 6.34 -16.25
N SER A 71 -1.79 6.36 -14.99
CA SER A 71 -2.52 5.68 -13.92
C SER A 71 -2.31 6.35 -12.57
N TYR A 72 -3.34 6.31 -11.73
CA TYR A 72 -3.32 6.92 -10.40
C TYR A 72 -3.79 5.91 -9.35
N GLY A 73 -3.14 5.93 -8.19
CA GLY A 73 -3.52 5.14 -7.03
C GLY A 73 -4.07 6.00 -5.90
N LYS A 74 -5.14 5.56 -5.24
CA LYS A 74 -5.68 6.20 -4.03
C LYS A 74 -5.56 5.23 -2.86
N PRO A 75 -4.56 5.38 -1.98
CA PRO A 75 -4.40 4.51 -0.83
C PRO A 75 -5.52 4.75 0.19
N MET A 76 -6.23 3.69 0.56
CA MET A 76 -7.32 3.72 1.53
C MET A 76 -6.85 3.18 2.89
N ILE A 77 -6.75 1.88 3.02
CA ILE A 77 -6.22 1.23 4.23
C ILE A 77 -4.78 0.83 3.93
N ASN A 78 -3.85 1.51 4.57
CA ASN A 78 -2.43 1.33 4.28
C ASN A 78 -1.62 1.43 5.59
N PRO A 79 -0.79 0.44 5.94
CA PRO A 79 -0.02 0.44 7.18
C PRO A 79 0.98 1.59 7.30
N MET A 80 1.26 2.25 6.18
CA MET A 80 2.17 3.38 6.13
C MET A 80 1.47 4.72 6.43
N ARG A 81 0.13 4.73 6.43
CA ARG A 81 -0.69 5.93 6.60
C ARG A 81 -1.77 5.78 7.65
N THR A 82 -2.26 4.54 7.87
CA THR A 82 -3.26 4.21 8.86
C THR A 82 -2.71 3.24 9.89
N GLU A 83 -3.10 3.39 11.13
CA GLU A 83 -2.61 2.56 12.23
C GLU A 83 -3.21 1.14 12.24
N VAL A 84 -4.24 0.89 11.45
CA VAL A 84 -5.13 -0.27 11.58
C VAL A 84 -4.74 -1.44 10.68
N ALA A 85 -4.04 -1.18 9.57
CA ALA A 85 -3.75 -2.20 8.58
C ALA A 85 -2.70 -3.19 9.10
N GLN A 86 -3.15 -4.29 9.65
CA GLN A 86 -2.27 -5.32 10.21
C GLN A 86 -2.00 -6.48 9.27
N SER A 87 -2.93 -6.79 8.38
CA SER A 87 -2.82 -7.93 7.47
C SER A 87 -3.19 -7.61 6.03
N ILE A 88 -4.08 -6.63 5.82
CA ILE A 88 -4.60 -6.28 4.51
C ILE A 88 -4.37 -4.77 4.27
N GLU A 89 -3.90 -4.44 3.09
CA GLU A 89 -3.86 -3.10 2.51
C GLU A 89 -4.87 -3.01 1.38
N THR A 90 -5.57 -1.89 1.26
CA THR A 90 -6.47 -1.63 0.14
C THR A 90 -6.21 -0.27 -0.48
N HIS A 91 -6.34 -0.18 -1.80
CA HIS A 91 -6.31 1.06 -2.53
C HIS A 91 -7.12 0.96 -3.81
N PHE A 92 -7.71 2.07 -4.22
CA PHE A 92 -8.21 2.20 -5.57
C PHE A 92 -7.06 2.47 -6.53
N HIS A 93 -7.21 2.01 -7.75
CA HIS A 93 -6.32 2.35 -8.85
C HIS A 93 -7.16 2.62 -10.09
N VAL A 94 -6.87 3.71 -10.78
CA VAL A 94 -7.50 4.06 -12.04
C VAL A 94 -6.45 4.14 -13.14
N PHE A 95 -6.79 3.57 -14.30
CA PHE A 95 -5.97 3.60 -15.51
C PHE A 95 -6.71 4.39 -16.56
N GLY A 96 -6.06 5.38 -17.17
CA GLY A 96 -6.59 6.07 -18.34
C GLY A 96 -6.72 5.14 -19.55
N PRO A 97 -7.41 5.57 -20.62
CA PRO A 97 -7.49 4.81 -21.84
C PRO A 97 -6.09 4.44 -22.35
N LYS A 98 -5.89 3.15 -22.72
CA LYS A 98 -4.57 2.58 -23.10
C LYS A 98 -3.45 2.76 -22.07
N GLY A 99 -3.78 3.24 -20.89
CA GLY A 99 -2.82 3.45 -19.81
C GLY A 99 -2.36 2.16 -19.16
N HIS A 100 -1.20 2.22 -18.56
CA HIS A 100 -0.62 1.11 -17.80
C HIS A 100 0.22 1.60 -16.62
N ASN A 101 0.52 0.71 -15.71
CA ASN A 101 1.47 0.99 -14.64
C ASN A 101 2.88 0.52 -14.99
N LYS A 102 3.81 0.67 -14.04
CA LYS A 102 5.15 0.09 -14.14
C LYS A 102 5.12 -1.44 -13.99
N LYS A 103 5.97 -2.13 -14.72
CA LYS A 103 6.25 -3.56 -14.48
C LYS A 103 6.97 -3.73 -13.14
N HIS A 104 6.44 -4.57 -12.27
CA HIS A 104 6.99 -4.78 -10.92
C HIS A 104 6.65 -6.16 -10.38
N GLY A 105 7.31 -6.52 -9.29
CA GLY A 105 7.01 -7.74 -8.54
C GLY A 105 7.12 -7.52 -7.05
N HIS A 106 6.37 -8.32 -6.28
CA HIS A 106 6.39 -8.30 -4.83
C HIS A 106 6.09 -9.68 -4.24
N MET A 107 6.62 -9.95 -3.06
CA MET A 107 6.46 -11.26 -2.41
C MET A 107 5.06 -11.49 -1.84
N ASN A 108 4.32 -10.45 -1.52
CA ASN A 108 2.93 -10.62 -1.08
C ASN A 108 1.99 -10.88 -2.26
N SER A 109 0.95 -11.66 -2.03
CA SER A 109 -0.14 -11.78 -2.98
C SER A 109 -1.02 -10.53 -3.00
N ALA A 110 -1.74 -10.34 -4.10
CA ALA A 110 -2.76 -9.31 -4.25
C ALA A 110 -3.98 -9.88 -4.97
N VAL A 111 -5.14 -9.31 -4.68
CA VAL A 111 -6.37 -9.48 -5.45
C VAL A 111 -6.67 -8.13 -6.10
N PHE A 112 -7.01 -8.19 -7.37
CA PHE A 112 -7.34 -7.07 -8.21
C PHE A 112 -8.81 -7.26 -8.64
N TYR A 113 -9.71 -6.46 -8.11
CA TYR A 113 -11.14 -6.52 -8.42
C TYR A 113 -11.50 -5.39 -9.37
N VAL A 114 -11.97 -5.71 -10.55
CA VAL A 114 -12.34 -4.73 -11.59
C VAL A 114 -13.72 -4.16 -11.27
N LEU A 115 -13.78 -2.87 -11.00
CA LEU A 115 -15.03 -2.15 -10.75
C LEU A 115 -15.65 -1.62 -12.04
N GLU A 116 -14.80 -1.10 -12.94
CA GLU A 116 -15.21 -0.50 -14.21
C GLU A 116 -14.16 -0.78 -15.28
N GLY A 117 -14.61 -0.93 -16.52
CA GLY A 117 -13.74 -1.09 -17.69
C GLY A 117 -13.27 -2.53 -17.90
N HIS A 118 -12.25 -2.67 -18.72
CA HIS A 118 -11.64 -3.95 -19.08
C HIS A 118 -10.16 -3.77 -19.39
N GLY A 119 -9.41 -4.84 -19.30
CA GLY A 119 -7.98 -4.79 -19.58
C GLY A 119 -7.32 -6.14 -19.46
N HIS A 120 -6.03 -6.13 -19.27
CA HIS A 120 -5.27 -7.35 -19.04
C HIS A 120 -4.07 -7.13 -18.14
N ASP A 121 -3.59 -8.22 -17.60
CA ASP A 121 -2.29 -8.30 -16.93
C ASP A 121 -1.33 -9.16 -17.72
N ILE A 122 -0.05 -8.86 -17.59
CA ILE A 122 1.03 -9.75 -17.98
C ILE A 122 1.70 -10.26 -16.72
N HIS A 123 1.62 -11.57 -16.44
CA HIS A 123 2.30 -12.24 -15.33
C HIS A 123 3.40 -13.15 -15.86
N ASP A 124 4.67 -12.83 -15.56
CA ASP A 124 5.84 -13.58 -16.02
C ASP A 124 5.86 -13.88 -17.54
N GLY A 125 5.20 -13.02 -18.32
CA GLY A 125 5.11 -13.13 -19.79
C GLY A 125 3.81 -13.72 -20.31
N GLU A 126 2.93 -14.22 -19.46
CA GLU A 126 1.60 -14.72 -19.83
C GLU A 126 0.53 -13.64 -19.63
N ARG A 127 -0.40 -13.55 -20.58
CA ARG A 127 -1.49 -12.58 -20.58
C ARG A 127 -2.75 -13.17 -19.94
N TYR A 128 -3.40 -12.36 -19.10
CA TYR A 128 -4.66 -12.64 -18.43
C TYR A 128 -5.62 -11.48 -18.66
N ASP A 129 -6.67 -11.70 -19.46
CA ASP A 129 -7.70 -10.70 -19.74
C ASP A 129 -8.76 -10.70 -18.65
N TYR A 130 -9.34 -9.52 -18.38
CA TYR A 130 -10.39 -9.33 -17.37
C TYR A 130 -11.31 -8.17 -17.75
N GLU A 131 -12.53 -8.18 -17.21
CA GLU A 131 -13.54 -7.13 -17.35
C GLU A 131 -14.22 -6.80 -16.02
N ALA A 132 -15.08 -5.77 -16.01
CA ALA A 132 -15.80 -5.35 -14.81
C ALA A 132 -16.56 -6.51 -14.16
N GLY A 133 -16.36 -6.71 -12.86
CA GLY A 133 -16.89 -7.82 -12.07
C GLY A 133 -15.90 -8.97 -11.84
N ASP A 134 -14.80 -9.01 -12.59
CA ASP A 134 -13.78 -10.06 -12.43
C ASP A 134 -12.84 -9.81 -11.25
N CYS A 135 -12.28 -10.90 -10.75
CA CYS A 135 -11.20 -10.93 -9.76
C CYS A 135 -9.95 -11.57 -10.37
N LEU A 136 -8.87 -10.84 -10.43
CA LEU A 136 -7.56 -11.35 -10.80
C LEU A 136 -6.73 -11.62 -9.54
N LEU A 137 -6.11 -12.78 -9.45
CA LEU A 137 -5.11 -13.10 -8.43
C LEU A 137 -3.72 -12.78 -8.96
N VAL A 138 -2.97 -11.95 -8.24
CA VAL A 138 -1.53 -11.78 -8.41
C VAL A 138 -0.82 -12.65 -7.38
N PRO A 139 -0.23 -13.79 -7.77
CA PRO A 139 0.44 -14.70 -6.84
C PRO A 139 1.72 -14.09 -6.24
N ASN A 140 2.17 -14.69 -5.15
CA ASN A 140 3.41 -14.28 -4.49
C ASN A 140 4.61 -14.38 -5.43
N GLY A 141 5.39 -13.31 -5.51
CA GLY A 141 6.66 -13.29 -6.25
C GLY A 141 6.54 -13.12 -7.76
N VAL A 142 5.34 -13.07 -8.31
CA VAL A 142 5.11 -12.88 -9.75
C VAL A 142 5.49 -11.47 -10.17
N VAL A 143 6.21 -11.37 -11.29
CA VAL A 143 6.47 -10.08 -11.95
C VAL A 143 5.32 -9.78 -12.88
N HIS A 144 4.64 -8.66 -12.65
CA HIS A 144 3.41 -8.33 -13.36
C HIS A 144 3.31 -6.85 -13.77
N GLN A 145 2.37 -6.60 -14.66
CA GLN A 145 2.03 -5.26 -15.14
C GLN A 145 0.55 -5.23 -15.55
N HIS A 146 -0.15 -4.16 -15.19
CA HIS A 146 -1.57 -3.95 -15.47
C HIS A 146 -1.76 -2.98 -16.63
N PHE A 147 -2.75 -3.27 -17.49
CA PHE A 147 -3.08 -2.49 -18.70
C PHE A 147 -4.58 -2.27 -18.81
N ASN A 148 -4.97 -1.06 -19.20
CA ASN A 148 -6.32 -0.76 -19.67
C ASN A 148 -6.36 -0.94 -21.21
N ASP A 149 -7.26 -1.78 -21.70
CA ASP A 149 -7.38 -2.08 -23.14
C ASP A 149 -8.36 -1.17 -23.87
N SER A 150 -9.15 -0.36 -23.16
CA SER A 150 -10.10 0.56 -23.76
C SER A 150 -9.39 1.71 -24.52
N ASP A 151 -9.96 2.09 -25.66
CA ASP A 151 -9.48 3.24 -26.43
C ASP A 151 -9.94 4.59 -25.84
N ASP A 152 -11.05 4.61 -25.10
CA ASP A 152 -11.76 5.83 -24.70
C ASP A 152 -12.27 5.84 -23.24
N GLU A 153 -12.29 4.68 -22.55
CA GLU A 153 -12.80 4.58 -21.19
C GLU A 153 -11.69 4.31 -20.18
N GLN A 154 -11.82 4.87 -18.99
CA GLN A 154 -10.97 4.49 -17.87
C GLN A 154 -11.28 3.09 -17.37
N MET A 155 -10.32 2.49 -16.68
CA MET A 155 -10.51 1.26 -15.93
C MET A 155 -10.28 1.56 -14.44
N LEU A 156 -11.28 1.27 -13.61
CA LEU A 156 -11.21 1.45 -12.16
C LEU A 156 -11.17 0.11 -11.45
N VAL A 157 -10.27 -0.04 -10.51
CA VAL A 157 -10.07 -1.29 -9.78
C VAL A 157 -9.89 -1.05 -8.29
N LEU A 158 -10.29 -2.03 -7.48
CA LEU A 158 -9.95 -2.14 -6.08
C LEU A 158 -8.88 -3.20 -5.90
N ILE A 159 -7.74 -2.81 -5.35
CA ILE A 159 -6.63 -3.73 -5.08
C ILE A 159 -6.54 -4.01 -3.58
N MET A 160 -6.50 -5.30 -3.24
CA MET A 160 -6.33 -5.79 -1.87
C MET A 160 -5.04 -6.59 -1.78
N LYS A 161 -4.17 -6.25 -0.84
CA LYS A 161 -2.84 -6.85 -0.71
C LYS A 161 -2.59 -7.36 0.70
N ALA A 162 -1.93 -8.52 0.81
CA ALA A 162 -1.39 -9.02 2.07
C ALA A 162 -0.06 -8.35 2.48
N LYS A 163 0.28 -7.22 1.87
CA LYS A 163 1.55 -6.50 2.07
C LYS A 163 1.87 -6.18 3.53
N PRO A 164 0.92 -5.73 4.38
CA PRO A 164 1.21 -5.44 5.77
C PRO A 164 1.70 -6.66 6.55
N LEU A 165 1.16 -7.83 6.26
CA LEU A 165 1.60 -9.08 6.90
C LEU A 165 3.06 -9.39 6.56
N PHE A 166 3.44 -9.24 5.29
CA PHE A 166 4.83 -9.44 4.85
C PHE A 166 5.77 -8.38 5.44
N LEU A 167 5.31 -7.15 5.57
CA LEU A 167 6.06 -6.08 6.24
C LEU A 167 6.32 -6.44 7.71
N PHE A 168 5.31 -6.93 8.42
CA PHE A 168 5.45 -7.36 9.82
C PHE A 168 6.45 -8.50 10.00
N MET A 169 6.48 -9.43 9.07
CA MET A 169 7.40 -10.56 9.10
C MET A 169 8.80 -10.20 8.61
N HIS A 170 9.07 -8.94 8.24
CA HIS A 170 10.31 -8.51 7.57
C HIS A 170 10.60 -9.26 6.26
N MET A 171 9.56 -9.70 5.57
CA MET A 171 9.62 -10.45 4.32
C MET A 171 9.07 -9.67 3.12
N LEU A 172 8.91 -8.36 3.26
CA LEU A 172 8.43 -7.51 2.18
C LEU A 172 9.56 -7.25 1.19
N PHE A 173 9.66 -8.09 0.17
CA PHE A 173 10.52 -7.87 -0.99
C PHE A 173 9.66 -7.40 -2.15
N GLN A 174 9.99 -6.22 -2.68
CA GLN A 174 9.35 -5.68 -3.88
C GLN A 174 10.36 -4.95 -4.72
N LYS A 175 10.19 -5.00 -6.05
CA LYS A 175 11.08 -4.35 -7.00
C LYS A 175 10.32 -3.91 -8.25
N SER A 176 10.60 -2.70 -8.71
CA SER A 176 10.19 -2.25 -10.04
C SER A 176 11.17 -2.76 -11.09
N ALA A 177 10.66 -3.40 -12.13
CA ALA A 177 11.44 -3.84 -13.28
C ALA A 177 11.55 -2.72 -14.33
N THR A 178 10.54 -1.85 -14.41
CA THR A 178 10.55 -0.64 -15.23
C THR A 178 10.19 0.58 -14.37
N MET A 179 10.47 1.77 -14.89
CA MET A 179 9.94 3.00 -14.33
C MET A 179 8.44 3.12 -14.68
N PRO A 180 7.65 3.83 -13.89
CA PRO A 180 6.29 4.18 -14.31
C PRO A 180 6.36 5.05 -15.58
N PRO A 181 5.32 5.03 -16.42
CA PRO A 181 5.22 5.98 -17.53
C PRO A 181 5.25 7.42 -16.99
N ASP A 182 6.04 8.26 -17.60
CA ASP A 182 6.19 9.69 -17.27
C ASP A 182 5.54 10.62 -18.31
N GLU A 183 5.08 10.04 -19.43
CA GLU A 183 4.32 10.73 -20.46
C GLU A 183 2.87 10.20 -20.52
N PRO A 184 1.88 11.05 -20.81
CA PRO A 184 0.51 10.62 -21.02
C PRO A 184 0.40 9.73 -22.27
N VAL A 185 -0.68 8.96 -22.36
CA VAL A 185 -1.00 8.25 -23.60
C VAL A 185 -1.37 9.27 -24.67
N PRO A 186 -0.81 9.18 -25.90
CA PRO A 186 -1.14 10.09 -26.99
C PRO A 186 -2.65 10.11 -27.28
N GLY A 187 -3.24 11.31 -27.28
CA GLY A 187 -4.68 11.53 -27.43
C GLY A 187 -5.47 11.51 -26.11
N HIS A 188 -4.81 11.25 -24.98
CA HIS A 188 -5.39 11.26 -23.63
C HIS A 188 -4.55 12.09 -22.63
N GLU A 189 -3.98 13.19 -23.12
CA GLU A 189 -3.10 14.06 -22.34
C GLU A 189 -3.82 14.71 -21.15
N ASP A 190 -5.14 14.85 -21.24
CA ASP A 190 -5.98 15.46 -20.21
C ASP A 190 -6.54 14.44 -19.20
N PHE A 191 -6.13 13.17 -19.26
CA PHE A 191 -6.63 12.16 -18.33
C PHE A 191 -6.33 12.54 -16.89
N ALA A 192 -7.39 12.58 -16.08
CA ALA A 192 -7.35 12.80 -14.65
C ALA A 192 -8.20 11.75 -13.92
N PRO A 193 -7.84 11.39 -12.69
CA PRO A 193 -8.62 10.44 -11.90
C PRO A 193 -9.99 11.04 -11.51
N PRO A 194 -11.01 10.19 -11.22
CA PRO A 194 -12.33 10.65 -10.81
C PRO A 194 -12.28 11.48 -9.52
N SER A 195 -13.01 12.59 -9.51
CA SER A 195 -13.03 13.54 -8.39
C SER A 195 -14.03 13.17 -7.29
N ASP A 196 -14.93 12.26 -7.57
CA ASP A 196 -16.06 11.86 -6.71
C ASP A 196 -15.83 10.52 -5.98
N LEU A 197 -14.66 9.95 -6.13
CA LEU A 197 -14.27 8.73 -5.45
C LEU A 197 -13.24 8.97 -4.35
#